data_361f212d4595678ae4175d95f7a85911
#
_entry.id   361f212d4595678ae4175d95f7a85911
#
_cell.length_a   1.000
_cell.length_b   1.000
_cell.length_c   1.000
_cell.angle_alpha   90.00
_cell.angle_beta   90.00
_cell.angle_gamma   90.00
#
_symmetry.space_group_name_H-M   'P 1'
#
loop_
_entity.id
_entity.type
_entity.pdbx_description
1 polymer ?
#
loop_
_entity_poly.entity_id
_entity_poly.type
_entity_poly.pdbx_seq_one_letter_code
_entity_poly.pdbx_strand_id
1 'polypeptide(L)'
;NALHATYLLQNGHKGYRAIWNHIIRVSVSDLKKNYANLNVSFDLWKGESDAQAYIPDMIERLKKEGFAHEDQGALVIDVQEETDTKEIPPCMIQKSDGASLYGTTDLATLVQRVQDYHPDKVAYVVDKRQELHFTQVFRAAKKTGIVPAETELKFLGFGTMNGKDGKPFKTREGGVMRLETLISEITEKMYEKISENHSIEGEEAKQTAKLIGMAAIKYGDLSNQASKDMYLT
;
A
#
# COMPACT_ATOMS: atom_id res chain seq x y z
N ASN A 1 -1.99 -28.34 1.77
CA ASN A 1 -3.05 -27.42 2.15
C ASN A 1 -2.44 -26.03 2.38
N ALA A 2 -2.99 -25.00 1.72
CA ALA A 2 -2.45 -23.63 1.76
C ALA A 2 -2.37 -23.07 3.18
N LEU A 3 -3.40 -23.27 4.00
CA LEU A 3 -3.42 -22.82 5.41
C LEU A 3 -2.25 -23.37 6.22
N HIS A 4 -1.94 -24.67 6.05
CA HIS A 4 -0.82 -25.30 6.73
C HIS A 4 0.54 -24.74 6.26
N ALA A 5 0.69 -24.47 4.96
CA ALA A 5 1.90 -23.85 4.42
C ALA A 5 2.10 -22.43 4.97
N THR A 6 1.02 -21.64 5.07
CA THR A 6 1.04 -20.29 5.68
C THR A 6 1.43 -20.37 7.15
N TYR A 7 0.85 -21.29 7.91
CA TYR A 7 1.22 -21.51 9.31
C TYR A 7 2.71 -21.84 9.47
N LEU A 8 3.22 -22.78 8.66
CA LEU A 8 4.64 -23.13 8.70
C LEU A 8 5.56 -21.98 8.31
N LEU A 9 5.18 -21.18 7.31
CA LEU A 9 5.92 -19.96 6.93
C LEU A 9 6.00 -18.97 8.09
N GLN A 10 4.88 -18.66 8.73
CA GLN A 10 4.78 -17.73 9.86
C GLN A 10 5.58 -18.22 11.07
N ASN A 11 5.62 -19.54 11.29
CA ASN A 11 6.39 -20.17 12.37
C ASN A 11 7.86 -20.47 12.01
N GLY A 12 8.37 -19.88 10.94
CA GLY A 12 9.80 -19.89 10.63
C GLY A 12 10.32 -21.14 9.94
N HIS A 13 9.46 -21.98 9.32
CA HIS A 13 9.92 -23.15 8.57
C HIS A 13 10.90 -22.77 7.46
N LYS A 14 12.13 -23.27 7.54
CA LYS A 14 13.26 -22.84 6.70
C LYS A 14 12.97 -22.91 5.20
N GLY A 15 12.35 -24.01 4.72
CA GLY A 15 12.03 -24.20 3.31
C GLY A 15 11.02 -23.18 2.79
N TYR A 16 9.92 -22.95 3.52
CA TYR A 16 8.90 -21.96 3.15
C TYR A 16 9.44 -20.54 3.24
N ARG A 17 10.28 -20.24 4.24
CA ARG A 17 10.96 -18.95 4.34
C ARG A 17 11.92 -18.70 3.17
N ALA A 18 12.65 -19.71 2.72
CA ALA A 18 13.54 -19.59 1.56
C ALA A 18 12.74 -19.25 0.27
N ILE A 19 11.61 -19.94 0.04
CA ILE A 19 10.72 -19.66 -1.09
C ILE A 19 10.16 -18.24 -0.98
N TRP A 20 9.64 -17.87 0.18
CA TRP A 20 9.09 -16.53 0.43
C TRP A 20 10.13 -15.43 0.20
N ASN A 21 11.33 -15.57 0.74
CA ASN A 21 12.43 -14.63 0.52
C ASN A 21 12.79 -14.48 -0.96
N HIS A 22 12.74 -15.58 -1.73
CA HIS A 22 12.96 -15.53 -3.17
C HIS A 22 11.86 -14.73 -3.88
N ILE A 23 10.60 -15.01 -3.57
CA ILE A 23 9.44 -14.30 -4.14
C ILE A 23 9.52 -12.80 -3.82
N ILE A 24 9.75 -12.42 -2.57
CA ILE A 24 9.87 -11.03 -2.14
C ILE A 24 11.01 -10.32 -2.89
N ARG A 25 12.16 -10.96 -2.99
CA ARG A 25 13.32 -10.38 -3.71
C ARG A 25 12.99 -10.11 -5.18
N VAL A 26 12.38 -11.05 -5.86
CA VAL A 26 11.97 -10.90 -7.27
C VAL A 26 10.94 -9.78 -7.40
N SER A 27 9.90 -9.78 -6.56
CA SER A 27 8.84 -8.76 -6.58
C SER A 27 9.37 -7.36 -6.30
N VAL A 28 10.21 -7.20 -5.28
CA VAL A 28 10.82 -5.90 -4.95
C VAL A 28 11.75 -5.42 -6.06
N SER A 29 12.50 -6.33 -6.70
CA SER A 29 13.35 -5.97 -7.85
C SER A 29 12.52 -5.45 -9.02
N ASP A 30 11.39 -6.09 -9.33
CA ASP A 30 10.48 -5.65 -10.40
C ASP A 30 9.82 -4.31 -10.06
N LEU A 31 9.35 -4.13 -8.83
CA LEU A 31 8.80 -2.86 -8.35
C LEU A 31 9.83 -1.72 -8.47
N LYS A 32 11.08 -1.94 -8.03
CA LYS A 32 12.15 -0.93 -8.12
C LYS A 32 12.41 -0.51 -9.55
N LYS A 33 12.39 -1.45 -10.50
CA LYS A 33 12.54 -1.17 -11.92
C LYS A 33 11.40 -0.29 -12.45
N ASN A 34 10.14 -0.60 -12.07
CA ASN A 34 8.98 0.19 -12.47
C ASN A 34 9.01 1.60 -11.88
N TYR A 35 9.39 1.74 -10.61
CA TYR A 35 9.57 3.06 -9.99
C TYR A 35 10.70 3.87 -10.63
N ALA A 36 11.82 3.23 -10.95
CA ALA A 36 12.92 3.88 -11.66
C ALA A 36 12.48 4.40 -13.05
N ASN A 37 11.64 3.64 -13.77
CA ASN A 37 11.06 4.08 -15.05
C ASN A 37 10.17 5.33 -14.91
N LEU A 38 9.60 5.55 -13.73
CA LEU A 38 8.82 6.76 -13.40
C LEU A 38 9.65 7.85 -12.72
N ASN A 39 10.96 7.67 -12.60
CA ASN A 39 11.85 8.55 -11.82
C ASN A 39 11.32 8.78 -10.39
N VAL A 40 10.97 7.67 -9.71
CA VAL A 40 10.52 7.63 -8.33
C VAL A 40 11.48 6.77 -7.52
N SER A 41 11.88 7.25 -6.36
CA SER A 41 12.74 6.53 -5.42
C SER A 41 12.16 6.58 -4.00
N PHE A 42 12.58 5.64 -3.17
CA PHE A 42 12.19 5.56 -1.77
C PHE A 42 13.44 5.33 -0.92
N ASP A 43 13.49 5.98 0.22
CA ASP A 43 14.58 5.83 1.19
C ASP A 43 14.49 4.48 1.92
N LEU A 44 13.27 3.99 2.15
CA LEU A 44 13.01 2.77 2.88
C LEU A 44 12.15 1.80 2.07
N TRP A 45 12.51 0.52 2.12
CA TRP A 45 11.79 -0.59 1.49
C TRP A 45 11.39 -1.59 2.56
N LYS A 46 10.30 -1.29 3.27
CA LYS A 46 9.72 -2.14 4.30
C LYS A 46 8.38 -2.71 3.85
N GLY A 47 8.09 -3.94 4.26
CA GLY A 47 6.81 -4.60 4.06
C GLY A 47 6.12 -4.91 5.38
N GLU A 48 4.88 -5.40 5.33
CA GLU A 48 4.11 -5.78 6.52
C GLU A 48 4.83 -6.77 7.43
N SER A 49 5.62 -7.68 6.84
CA SER A 49 6.40 -8.67 7.58
C SER A 49 7.48 -8.08 8.48
N ASP A 50 7.93 -6.86 8.21
CA ASP A 50 8.96 -6.20 9.03
C ASP A 50 8.39 -5.74 10.38
N ALA A 51 7.07 -5.58 10.47
CA ALA A 51 6.40 -5.22 11.71
C ALA A 51 6.04 -6.43 12.61
N GLN A 52 6.23 -7.67 12.14
CA GLN A 52 5.84 -8.89 12.88
C GLN A 52 6.45 -8.98 14.27
N ALA A 53 7.70 -8.56 14.45
CA ALA A 53 8.38 -8.60 15.73
C ALA A 53 7.74 -7.72 16.81
N TYR A 54 7.00 -6.68 16.41
CA TYR A 54 6.35 -5.74 17.34
C TYR A 54 4.96 -6.20 17.80
N ILE A 55 4.37 -7.19 17.15
CA ILE A 55 2.99 -7.64 17.42
C ILE A 55 2.81 -8.23 18.80
N PRO A 56 3.64 -9.18 19.28
CA PRO A 56 3.42 -9.82 20.58
C PRO A 56 3.38 -8.82 21.73
N ASP A 57 4.40 -7.98 21.84
CA ASP A 57 4.54 -7.00 22.90
C ASP A 57 3.43 -5.92 22.83
N MET A 58 3.06 -5.50 21.62
CA MET A 58 1.95 -4.59 21.42
C MET A 58 0.63 -5.17 21.93
N ILE A 59 0.30 -6.42 21.57
CA ILE A 59 -0.95 -7.07 21.98
C ILE A 59 -0.96 -7.27 23.50
N GLU A 60 0.15 -7.71 24.10
CA GLU A 60 0.27 -7.87 25.55
C GLU A 60 0.03 -6.54 26.28
N ARG A 61 0.65 -5.47 25.82
CA ARG A 61 0.46 -4.13 26.38
C ARG A 61 -1.00 -3.68 26.28
N LEU A 62 -1.62 -3.82 25.10
CA LEU A 62 -3.01 -3.40 24.87
C LEU A 62 -4.01 -4.15 25.75
N LYS A 63 -3.78 -5.44 26.01
CA LYS A 63 -4.57 -6.24 26.96
C LYS A 63 -4.36 -5.78 28.40
N LYS A 64 -3.12 -5.62 28.82
CA LYS A 64 -2.75 -5.25 30.20
C LYS A 64 -3.27 -3.86 30.57
N GLU A 65 -3.25 -2.93 29.64
CA GLU A 65 -3.73 -1.56 29.86
C GLU A 65 -5.25 -1.42 29.69
N GLY A 66 -5.96 -2.50 29.31
CA GLY A 66 -7.42 -2.53 29.18
C GLY A 66 -7.96 -1.84 27.92
N PHE A 67 -7.11 -1.53 26.93
CA PHE A 67 -7.56 -0.98 25.66
C PHE A 67 -8.19 -2.03 24.74
N ALA A 68 -7.74 -3.27 24.85
CA ALA A 68 -8.24 -4.39 24.05
C ALA A 68 -9.04 -5.36 24.91
N HIS A 69 -10.20 -5.79 24.40
CA HIS A 69 -11.08 -6.76 25.04
C HIS A 69 -11.57 -7.81 24.03
N GLU A 70 -12.10 -8.91 24.54
CA GLU A 70 -12.67 -9.96 23.69
C GLU A 70 -14.10 -9.59 23.28
N ASP A 71 -14.38 -9.68 21.98
CA ASP A 71 -15.71 -9.59 21.40
C ASP A 71 -15.87 -10.74 20.40
N GLN A 72 -16.88 -11.59 20.61
CA GLN A 72 -17.19 -12.77 19.79
C GLN A 72 -15.95 -13.68 19.53
N GLY A 73 -15.08 -13.76 20.53
CA GLY A 73 -13.84 -14.55 20.46
C GLY A 73 -12.68 -13.87 19.75
N ALA A 74 -12.86 -12.69 19.18
CA ALA A 74 -11.79 -11.88 18.62
C ALA A 74 -11.33 -10.82 19.63
N LEU A 75 -10.08 -10.37 19.54
CA LEU A 75 -9.57 -9.26 20.33
C LEU A 75 -9.75 -7.95 19.56
N VAL A 76 -10.42 -6.98 20.17
CA VAL A 76 -10.80 -5.73 19.50
C VAL A 76 -10.48 -4.51 20.35
N ILE A 77 -10.39 -3.35 19.70
CA ILE A 77 -10.29 -2.02 20.31
C ILE A 77 -11.49 -1.20 19.85
N ASP A 78 -12.30 -0.69 20.77
CA ASP A 78 -13.40 0.23 20.44
C ASP A 78 -12.87 1.57 19.96
N VAL A 79 -13.34 1.98 18.80
CA VAL A 79 -12.90 3.21 18.11
C VAL A 79 -14.06 4.15 17.76
N GLN A 80 -15.27 3.83 18.21
CA GLN A 80 -16.44 4.71 18.08
C GLN A 80 -16.21 5.99 18.89
N GLU A 81 -16.51 7.14 18.29
CA GLU A 81 -16.47 8.47 18.92
C GLU A 81 -17.88 9.06 19.03
N GLU A 82 -18.11 9.92 20.01
CA GLU A 82 -19.42 10.57 20.23
C GLU A 82 -19.87 11.42 19.05
N THR A 83 -18.93 11.92 18.25
CA THR A 83 -19.18 12.74 17.05
C THR A 83 -19.56 11.93 15.82
N ASP A 84 -19.49 10.61 15.88
CA ASP A 84 -19.81 9.76 14.74
C ASP A 84 -21.30 9.77 14.44
N THR A 85 -21.62 10.03 13.18
CA THR A 85 -23.00 9.98 12.68
C THR A 85 -23.42 8.58 12.23
N LYS A 86 -22.45 7.66 12.14
CA LYS A 86 -22.64 6.25 11.75
C LYS A 86 -21.86 5.38 12.71
N GLU A 87 -22.31 4.15 12.87
CA GLU A 87 -21.58 3.14 13.63
C GLU A 87 -20.23 2.84 12.97
N ILE A 88 -19.16 2.94 13.74
CA ILE A 88 -17.80 2.54 13.34
C ILE A 88 -17.48 1.25 14.08
N PRO A 89 -17.33 0.13 13.37
CA PRO A 89 -16.99 -1.14 14.00
C PRO A 89 -15.67 -1.07 14.77
N PRO A 90 -15.49 -1.86 15.83
CA PRO A 90 -14.22 -1.94 16.55
C PRO A 90 -13.05 -2.32 15.64
N CYS A 91 -11.86 -1.85 15.96
CA CYS A 91 -10.64 -2.27 15.30
C CYS A 91 -10.23 -3.67 15.78
N MET A 92 -10.38 -4.68 14.93
CA MET A 92 -10.00 -6.04 15.25
C MET A 92 -8.47 -6.20 15.15
N ILE A 93 -7.83 -6.66 16.23
CA ILE A 93 -6.38 -6.80 16.32
C ILE A 93 -5.91 -8.26 16.46
N GLN A 94 -6.80 -9.20 16.74
CA GLN A 94 -6.49 -10.64 16.74
C GLN A 94 -7.76 -11.45 16.51
N LYS A 95 -7.68 -12.47 15.65
CA LYS A 95 -8.77 -13.41 15.44
C LYS A 95 -8.91 -14.38 16.61
N SER A 96 -10.04 -15.09 16.67
CA SER A 96 -10.30 -16.12 17.68
C SER A 96 -9.30 -17.30 17.66
N ASP A 97 -8.67 -17.56 16.52
CA ASP A 97 -7.60 -18.57 16.36
C ASP A 97 -6.19 -18.01 16.69
N GLY A 98 -6.09 -16.76 17.16
CA GLY A 98 -4.84 -16.09 17.46
C GLY A 98 -4.12 -15.47 16.26
N ALA A 99 -4.68 -15.59 15.04
CA ALA A 99 -4.05 -15.04 13.85
C ALA A 99 -4.12 -13.51 13.80
N SER A 100 -3.06 -12.91 13.24
CA SER A 100 -3.00 -11.47 12.96
C SER A 100 -3.86 -11.09 11.76
N LEU A 101 -4.30 -9.85 11.74
CA LEU A 101 -5.10 -9.21 10.68
C LEU A 101 -4.36 -7.98 10.13
N TYR A 102 -4.92 -7.36 9.10
CA TYR A 102 -4.39 -6.08 8.60
C TYR A 102 -4.35 -4.99 9.69
N GLY A 103 -5.38 -4.90 10.54
CA GLY A 103 -5.37 -3.97 11.68
C GLY A 103 -4.21 -4.22 12.65
N THR A 104 -3.84 -5.48 12.89
CA THR A 104 -2.71 -5.86 13.73
C THR A 104 -1.39 -5.39 13.13
N THR A 105 -1.17 -5.70 11.86
CA THR A 105 0.09 -5.36 11.16
C THR A 105 0.24 -3.86 10.95
N ASP A 106 -0.84 -3.14 10.69
CA ASP A 106 -0.81 -1.68 10.54
C ASP A 106 -0.52 -0.96 11.87
N LEU A 107 -1.12 -1.41 12.98
CA LEU A 107 -0.79 -0.88 14.31
C LEU A 107 0.67 -1.19 14.70
N ALA A 108 1.14 -2.41 14.45
CA ALA A 108 2.53 -2.79 14.70
C ALA A 108 3.51 -2.00 13.82
N THR A 109 3.12 -1.68 12.59
CA THR A 109 3.89 -0.79 11.71
C THR A 109 3.98 0.63 12.27
N LEU A 110 2.91 1.13 12.89
CA LEU A 110 2.94 2.43 13.57
C LEU A 110 3.84 2.39 14.80
N VAL A 111 3.82 1.29 15.60
CA VAL A 111 4.78 1.09 16.69
C VAL A 111 6.21 1.19 16.18
N GLN A 112 6.54 0.45 15.11
CA GLN A 112 7.86 0.49 14.49
C GLN A 112 8.24 1.90 14.04
N ARG A 113 7.36 2.61 13.33
CA ARG A 113 7.63 3.95 12.81
C ARG A 113 7.88 4.96 13.93
N VAL A 114 7.10 4.91 15.00
CA VAL A 114 7.30 5.79 16.16
C VAL A 114 8.63 5.50 16.84
N GLN A 115 8.97 4.23 17.04
CA GLN A 115 10.23 3.85 17.69
C GLN A 115 11.47 4.17 16.85
N ASP A 116 11.41 3.91 15.54
CA ASP A 116 12.56 4.05 14.65
C ASP A 116 12.77 5.50 14.18
N TYR A 117 11.70 6.28 13.99
CA TYR A 117 11.77 7.56 13.26
C TYR A 117 11.19 8.76 14.01
N HIS A 118 10.39 8.58 15.06
CA HIS A 118 9.73 9.65 15.81
C HIS A 118 9.04 10.69 14.88
N PRO A 119 8.12 10.26 14.00
CA PRO A 119 7.58 11.13 12.96
C PRO A 119 6.62 12.17 13.51
N ASP A 120 6.70 13.41 13.03
CA ASP A 120 5.68 14.44 13.26
C ASP A 120 4.40 14.15 12.47
N LYS A 121 4.56 13.45 11.32
CA LYS A 121 3.47 13.13 10.41
C LYS A 121 3.67 11.79 9.72
N VAL A 122 2.61 10.99 9.65
CA VAL A 122 2.55 9.75 8.88
C VAL A 122 1.40 9.86 7.87
N ALA A 123 1.74 9.87 6.58
CA ALA A 123 0.77 9.90 5.49
C ALA A 123 0.65 8.52 4.84
N TYR A 124 -0.56 7.98 4.77
CA TYR A 124 -0.88 6.73 4.09
C TYR A 124 -1.49 7.02 2.73
N VAL A 125 -0.75 6.72 1.66
CA VAL A 125 -1.20 6.85 0.28
C VAL A 125 -1.69 5.49 -0.19
N VAL A 126 -3.00 5.29 -0.17
CA VAL A 126 -3.64 3.98 -0.36
C VAL A 126 -4.95 4.11 -1.13
N ASP A 127 -5.52 2.99 -1.58
CA ASP A 127 -6.82 2.98 -2.23
C ASP A 127 -7.91 3.57 -1.31
N LYS A 128 -8.75 4.49 -1.83
CA LYS A 128 -9.82 5.16 -1.08
C LYS A 128 -10.81 4.19 -0.41
N ARG A 129 -10.96 2.97 -0.93
CA ARG A 129 -11.82 1.92 -0.35
C ARG A 129 -11.35 1.46 1.02
N GLN A 130 -10.12 1.76 1.42
CA GLN A 130 -9.55 1.42 2.72
C GLN A 130 -9.80 2.50 3.79
N GLU A 131 -10.60 3.53 3.51
CA GLU A 131 -10.84 4.66 4.41
C GLU A 131 -11.36 4.24 5.79
N LEU A 132 -12.34 3.33 5.84
CA LEU A 132 -12.87 2.81 7.11
C LEU A 132 -11.78 2.07 7.91
N HIS A 133 -11.00 1.22 7.25
CA HIS A 133 -9.91 0.51 7.88
C HIS A 133 -8.89 1.47 8.52
N PHE A 134 -8.43 2.49 7.78
CA PHE A 134 -7.48 3.46 8.32
C PHE A 134 -8.10 4.39 9.36
N THR A 135 -9.40 4.67 9.30
CA THR A 135 -10.13 5.35 10.37
C THR A 135 -10.01 4.55 11.67
N GLN A 136 -10.29 3.24 11.62
CA GLN A 136 -10.18 2.36 12.77
C GLN A 136 -8.74 2.29 13.31
N VAL A 137 -7.75 2.07 12.44
CA VAL A 137 -6.34 1.98 12.80
C VAL A 137 -5.83 3.28 13.44
N PHE A 138 -6.15 4.44 12.86
CA PHE A 138 -5.69 5.74 13.36
C PHE A 138 -6.30 6.07 14.72
N ARG A 139 -7.60 5.82 14.89
CA ARG A 139 -8.27 6.02 16.18
C ARG A 139 -7.73 5.07 17.24
N ALA A 140 -7.56 3.80 16.91
CA ALA A 140 -6.93 2.84 17.81
C ALA A 140 -5.53 3.27 18.23
N ALA A 141 -4.70 3.68 17.25
CA ALA A 141 -3.33 4.11 17.53
C ALA A 141 -3.25 5.35 18.43
N LYS A 142 -4.14 6.33 18.23
CA LYS A 142 -4.23 7.53 19.08
C LYS A 142 -4.77 7.22 20.47
N LYS A 143 -5.88 6.49 20.55
CA LYS A 143 -6.53 6.11 21.82
C LYS A 143 -5.60 5.33 22.73
N THR A 144 -4.77 4.46 22.16
CA THR A 144 -3.87 3.57 22.90
C THR A 144 -2.48 4.15 23.15
N GLY A 145 -2.21 5.36 22.68
CA GLY A 145 -0.89 5.98 22.78
C GLY A 145 0.22 5.26 22.01
N ILE A 146 -0.13 4.39 21.03
CA ILE A 146 0.85 3.82 20.06
C ILE A 146 1.51 4.96 19.28
N VAL A 147 0.71 5.96 18.92
CA VAL A 147 1.20 7.17 18.27
C VAL A 147 1.02 8.35 19.20
N PRO A 148 2.05 9.20 19.42
CA PRO A 148 1.95 10.41 20.21
C PRO A 148 0.79 11.32 19.75
N ALA A 149 0.22 12.07 20.69
CA ALA A 149 -0.94 12.93 20.40
C ALA A 149 -0.63 13.98 19.31
N GLU A 150 0.58 14.51 19.33
CA GLU A 150 1.10 15.53 18.41
C GLU A 150 1.39 15.01 16.99
N THR A 151 1.67 13.72 16.83
CA THR A 151 1.94 13.13 15.50
C THR A 151 0.68 13.14 14.63
N GLU A 152 0.72 13.78 13.48
CA GLU A 152 -0.39 13.77 12.51
C GLU A 152 -0.47 12.42 11.79
N LEU A 153 -1.64 11.75 11.82
CA LEU A 153 -1.93 10.60 10.95
C LEU A 153 -2.85 11.06 9.82
N LYS A 154 -2.45 10.89 8.58
CA LYS A 154 -3.21 11.36 7.41
C LYS A 154 -3.49 10.25 6.42
N PHE A 155 -4.77 10.06 6.11
CA PHE A 155 -5.23 9.20 5.03
C PHE A 155 -5.28 10.00 3.72
N LEU A 156 -4.63 9.49 2.69
CA LEU A 156 -4.61 10.04 1.34
C LEU A 156 -5.11 8.97 0.37
N GLY A 157 -6.43 8.84 0.30
CA GLY A 157 -7.09 7.85 -0.55
C GLY A 157 -7.05 8.24 -2.02
N PHE A 158 -6.60 7.31 -2.89
CA PHE A 158 -6.65 7.48 -4.33
C PHE A 158 -7.73 6.60 -4.97
N GLY A 159 -8.22 7.06 -6.13
CA GLY A 159 -9.18 6.33 -6.95
C GLY A 159 -8.53 5.26 -7.82
N THR A 160 -9.35 4.53 -8.55
CA THR A 160 -8.89 3.49 -9.49
C THR A 160 -8.70 4.06 -10.89
N MET A 161 -7.76 3.47 -11.63
CA MET A 161 -7.58 3.73 -13.05
C MET A 161 -8.46 2.73 -13.82
N ASN A 162 -9.46 3.25 -14.53
CA ASN A 162 -10.46 2.44 -15.22
C ASN A 162 -10.35 2.61 -16.74
N GLY A 163 -10.79 1.61 -17.46
CA GLY A 163 -11.03 1.68 -18.91
C GLY A 163 -12.33 2.41 -19.25
N LYS A 164 -12.61 2.59 -20.53
CA LYS A 164 -13.85 3.23 -21.04
C LYS A 164 -15.14 2.56 -20.54
N ASP A 165 -15.09 1.29 -20.22
CA ASP A 165 -16.20 0.49 -19.70
C ASP A 165 -16.44 0.68 -18.18
N GLY A 166 -15.69 1.57 -17.54
CA GLY A 166 -15.78 1.83 -16.09
C GLY A 166 -15.20 0.73 -15.21
N LYS A 167 -14.57 -0.29 -15.80
CA LYS A 167 -13.90 -1.38 -15.06
C LYS A 167 -12.40 -1.12 -14.98
N PRO A 168 -11.71 -1.74 -14.00
CA PRO A 168 -10.25 -1.63 -13.92
C PRO A 168 -9.61 -1.91 -15.28
N PHE A 169 -8.66 -1.07 -15.67
CA PHE A 169 -8.03 -1.12 -16.98
C PHE A 169 -7.43 -2.51 -17.25
N LYS A 170 -7.80 -3.11 -18.38
CA LYS A 170 -7.41 -4.48 -18.74
C LYS A 170 -6.59 -4.49 -20.01
N THR A 171 -5.69 -5.46 -20.12
CA THR A 171 -5.02 -5.75 -21.39
C THR A 171 -6.01 -6.31 -22.41
N ARG A 172 -5.65 -6.28 -23.69
CA ARG A 172 -6.44 -6.88 -24.79
C ARG A 172 -6.75 -8.36 -24.58
N GLU A 173 -5.92 -9.05 -23.79
CA GLU A 173 -6.07 -10.47 -23.43
C GLU A 173 -6.92 -10.71 -22.16
N GLY A 174 -7.48 -9.65 -21.56
CA GLY A 174 -8.41 -9.75 -20.44
C GLY A 174 -7.76 -9.71 -19.03
N GLY A 175 -6.44 -9.58 -18.93
CA GLY A 175 -5.70 -9.37 -17.67
C GLY A 175 -5.69 -7.89 -17.24
N VAL A 176 -5.35 -7.61 -15.97
CA VAL A 176 -5.06 -6.24 -15.51
C VAL A 176 -3.79 -5.75 -16.22
N MET A 177 -3.84 -4.53 -16.80
CA MET A 177 -2.67 -3.95 -17.48
C MET A 177 -1.55 -3.71 -16.45
N ARG A 178 -0.37 -4.23 -16.76
CA ARG A 178 0.83 -3.95 -15.97
C ARG A 178 1.31 -2.52 -16.23
N LEU A 179 1.81 -1.85 -15.20
CA LEU A 179 2.38 -0.52 -15.32
C LEU A 179 3.53 -0.46 -16.35
N GLU A 180 4.38 -1.48 -16.37
CA GLU A 180 5.46 -1.60 -17.36
C GLU A 180 4.93 -1.59 -18.81
N THR A 181 3.83 -2.30 -19.07
CA THR A 181 3.19 -2.32 -20.39
C THR A 181 2.66 -0.93 -20.76
N LEU A 182 1.99 -0.25 -19.83
CA LEU A 182 1.49 1.11 -20.06
C LEU A 182 2.63 2.09 -20.39
N ILE A 183 3.73 2.03 -19.63
CA ILE A 183 4.92 2.86 -19.87
C ILE A 183 5.50 2.60 -21.26
N SER A 184 5.63 1.31 -21.64
CA SER A 184 6.16 0.92 -22.95
C SER A 184 5.28 1.42 -24.10
N GLU A 185 3.97 1.18 -24.04
CA GLU A 185 3.03 1.60 -25.08
C GLU A 185 3.01 3.12 -25.29
N ILE A 186 3.05 3.89 -24.20
CA ILE A 186 3.09 5.36 -24.29
C ILE A 186 4.44 5.82 -24.85
N THR A 187 5.54 5.20 -24.43
CA THR A 187 6.87 5.51 -24.93
C THR A 187 6.99 5.23 -26.43
N GLU A 188 6.47 4.10 -26.92
CA GLU A 188 6.44 3.74 -28.33
C GLU A 188 5.65 4.76 -29.15
N LYS A 189 4.44 5.12 -28.71
CA LYS A 189 3.64 6.16 -29.38
C LYS A 189 4.33 7.52 -29.42
N MET A 190 5.07 7.89 -28.38
CA MET A 190 5.85 9.14 -28.39
C MET A 190 7.02 9.05 -29.35
N TYR A 191 7.68 7.89 -29.43
CA TYR A 191 8.77 7.67 -30.39
C TYR A 191 8.28 7.76 -31.82
N GLU A 192 7.13 7.15 -32.19
CA GLU A 192 6.50 7.26 -33.50
C GLU A 192 6.25 8.73 -33.85
N LYS A 193 5.61 9.51 -32.98
CA LYS A 193 5.33 10.94 -33.19
C LYS A 193 6.59 11.80 -33.37
N ILE A 194 7.64 11.50 -32.64
CA ILE A 194 8.93 12.21 -32.74
C ILE A 194 9.58 11.88 -34.11
N SER A 195 9.54 10.62 -34.51
CA SER A 195 10.11 10.15 -35.77
C SER A 195 9.38 10.70 -36.99
N GLU A 196 8.04 10.85 -36.94
CA GLU A 196 7.24 11.48 -37.99
C GLU A 196 7.62 12.94 -38.25
N ASN A 197 8.03 13.66 -37.21
CA ASN A 197 8.41 15.08 -37.31
C ASN A 197 9.86 15.31 -37.75
N HIS A 198 10.67 14.24 -37.87
CA HIS A 198 12.09 14.29 -38.30
C HIS A 198 12.98 15.32 -37.59
N SER A 199 12.59 15.73 -36.39
CA SER A 199 13.33 16.75 -35.60
C SER A 199 14.54 16.21 -34.88
N ILE A 200 14.48 14.97 -34.46
CA ILE A 200 15.56 14.23 -33.78
C ILE A 200 15.46 12.75 -34.17
N GLU A 201 16.59 12.04 -34.20
CA GLU A 201 16.66 10.65 -34.68
C GLU A 201 17.50 9.79 -33.72
N GLY A 202 17.46 8.49 -33.94
CA GLY A 202 18.33 7.51 -33.26
C GLY A 202 18.12 7.43 -31.74
N GLU A 203 19.20 7.42 -31.00
CA GLU A 203 19.18 7.25 -29.54
C GLU A 203 18.58 8.49 -28.83
N GLU A 204 18.79 9.69 -29.37
CA GLU A 204 18.22 10.92 -28.82
C GLU A 204 16.70 10.90 -28.92
N ALA A 205 16.14 10.43 -30.03
CA ALA A 205 14.68 10.27 -30.18
C ALA A 205 14.10 9.28 -29.18
N LYS A 206 14.79 8.17 -28.90
CA LYS A 206 14.37 7.17 -27.90
C LYS A 206 14.38 7.74 -26.48
N GLN A 207 15.43 8.45 -26.09
CA GLN A 207 15.53 9.06 -24.78
C GLN A 207 14.48 10.16 -24.58
N THR A 208 14.25 10.97 -25.59
CA THR A 208 13.21 12.00 -25.61
C THR A 208 11.82 11.39 -25.51
N ALA A 209 11.53 10.31 -26.26
CA ALA A 209 10.26 9.60 -26.19
C ALA A 209 9.99 9.02 -24.79
N LYS A 210 11.01 8.45 -24.15
CA LYS A 210 10.93 7.95 -22.78
C LYS A 210 10.63 9.07 -21.77
N LEU A 211 11.29 10.21 -21.89
CA LEU A 211 11.10 11.36 -21.02
C LEU A 211 9.68 11.94 -21.16
N ILE A 212 9.23 12.15 -22.40
CA ILE A 212 7.90 12.69 -22.69
C ILE A 212 6.81 11.68 -22.26
N GLY A 213 7.01 10.39 -22.53
CA GLY A 213 6.08 9.33 -22.10
C GLY A 213 5.90 9.29 -20.59
N MET A 214 7.00 9.35 -19.84
CA MET A 214 6.96 9.43 -18.37
C MET A 214 6.25 10.71 -17.90
N ALA A 215 6.56 11.85 -18.51
CA ALA A 215 5.93 13.12 -18.14
C ALA A 215 4.42 13.11 -18.42
N ALA A 216 3.99 12.52 -19.55
CA ALA A 216 2.58 12.39 -19.90
C ALA A 216 1.82 11.50 -18.92
N ILE A 217 2.39 10.37 -18.47
CA ILE A 217 1.78 9.50 -17.46
C ILE A 217 1.61 10.26 -16.15
N LYS A 218 2.68 10.88 -15.65
CA LYS A 218 2.64 11.64 -14.40
C LYS A 218 1.67 12.82 -14.46
N TYR A 219 1.69 13.57 -15.55
CA TYR A 219 0.76 14.69 -15.71
C TYR A 219 -0.69 14.20 -15.78
N GLY A 220 -0.97 13.14 -16.54
CA GLY A 220 -2.29 12.56 -16.64
C GLY A 220 -2.86 12.13 -15.30
N ASP A 221 -2.03 11.49 -14.46
CA ASP A 221 -2.43 11.07 -13.12
C ASP A 221 -2.58 12.27 -12.16
N LEU A 222 -1.56 13.12 -12.05
CA LEU A 222 -1.48 14.20 -11.08
C LEU A 222 -2.37 15.42 -11.43
N SER A 223 -2.83 15.56 -12.67
CA SER A 223 -3.77 16.62 -13.07
C SER A 223 -5.20 16.37 -12.61
N ASN A 224 -5.50 15.15 -12.17
CA ASN A 224 -6.80 14.77 -11.62
C ASN A 224 -6.81 14.85 -10.09
N GLN A 225 -8.01 14.99 -9.52
CA GLN A 225 -8.15 14.88 -8.07
C GLN A 225 -7.85 13.44 -7.65
N ALA A 226 -6.86 13.22 -6.78
CA ALA A 226 -6.38 11.91 -6.39
C ALA A 226 -7.48 10.93 -5.95
N SER A 227 -8.50 11.39 -5.21
CA SER A 227 -9.61 10.56 -4.72
C SER A 227 -10.65 10.17 -5.78
N LYS A 228 -10.58 10.74 -6.99
CA LYS A 228 -11.48 10.38 -8.09
C LYS A 228 -10.90 9.24 -8.93
N ASP A 229 -11.81 8.43 -9.46
CA ASP A 229 -11.42 7.42 -10.45
C ASP A 229 -11.03 8.11 -11.76
N MET A 230 -9.95 7.63 -12.38
CA MET A 230 -9.47 8.10 -13.68
C MET A 230 -9.90 7.12 -14.77
N TYR A 231 -10.26 7.65 -15.93
CA TYR A 231 -10.63 6.86 -17.10
C TYR A 231 -9.62 7.08 -18.21
N LEU A 232 -8.97 6.00 -18.63
CA LEU A 232 -8.08 6.01 -19.79
C LEU A 232 -8.92 5.88 -21.07
N THR A 233 -8.83 6.86 -21.94
CA THR A 233 -9.55 6.94 -23.22
C THR A 233 -8.64 6.64 -24.42
#